data_b4e81a6944b996a179dc0dd054385098
#
_entry.id   b4e81a6944b996a179dc0dd054385098
#
_cell.length_a   1.000
_cell.length_b   1.000
_cell.length_c   1.000
_cell.angle_alpha   90.00
_cell.angle_beta   90.00
_cell.angle_gamma   90.00
#
_symmetry.space_group_name_H-M   'P 1'
#
loop_
_entity.id
_entity.type
_entity.pdbx_description
1 polymer ?
#
loop_
_entity_poly.entity_id
_entity_poly.type
_entity_poly.pdbx_seq_one_letter_code
_entity_poly.pdbx_strand_id
1 'polypeptide(L)'
;MKIWSRKIELICEKVMNRGIYLQTIGIEATILYRFYFSQPDGWSLDLLFQLLVIVFMTPLIFVCLWRASNWDCGRLPREDIDRELDTVNVQTCHKCGALRNDPFVHHCSRCDGCIENMDHHCTFLAQCVGRKNMKYFLQFCIYMFVILFYATCKLLQFFYIDNVRRQ
;
A
#
# COMPACT_ATOMS: atom_id res chain seq x y z
N MET A 1 -2.01 -12.59 -27.58
CA MET A 1 -1.66 -13.36 -26.37
C MET A 1 -1.08 -12.50 -25.25
N LYS A 2 -0.07 -11.63 -25.46
CA LYS A 2 0.55 -10.79 -24.38
C LYS A 2 -0.39 -9.79 -23.69
N ILE A 3 -1.39 -9.22 -24.38
CA ILE A 3 -2.32 -8.22 -23.83
C ILE A 3 -3.32 -8.88 -22.85
N TRP A 4 -3.75 -10.09 -23.15
CA TRP A 4 -4.69 -10.86 -22.31
C TRP A 4 -4.03 -11.28 -21.00
N SER A 5 -2.78 -11.71 -21.05
CA SER A 5 -1.97 -12.05 -19.86
C SER A 5 -1.83 -10.85 -18.92
N ARG A 6 -1.51 -9.66 -19.44
CA ARG A 6 -1.41 -8.44 -18.60
C ARG A 6 -2.72 -8.02 -17.92
N LYS A 7 -3.85 -8.15 -18.64
CA LYS A 7 -5.15 -7.83 -18.02
C LYS A 7 -5.48 -8.78 -16.86
N ILE A 8 -5.17 -10.07 -17.02
CA ILE A 8 -5.36 -11.06 -15.97
C ILE A 8 -4.45 -10.76 -14.77
N GLU A 9 -3.18 -10.45 -15.00
CA GLU A 9 -2.26 -10.07 -13.92
C GLU A 9 -2.77 -8.88 -13.11
N LEU A 10 -3.22 -7.80 -13.78
CA LEU A 10 -3.78 -6.62 -13.10
C LEU A 10 -5.09 -6.93 -12.34
N ILE A 11 -5.91 -7.84 -12.85
CA ILE A 11 -7.11 -8.28 -12.15
C ILE A 11 -6.71 -9.06 -10.90
N CYS A 12 -5.76 -9.99 -11.00
CA CYS A 12 -5.25 -10.74 -9.85
C CYS A 12 -4.64 -9.81 -8.78
N GLU A 13 -3.86 -8.80 -9.18
CA GLU A 13 -3.30 -7.81 -8.27
C GLU A 13 -4.41 -7.01 -7.54
N LYS A 14 -5.46 -6.58 -8.25
CA LYS A 14 -6.61 -5.90 -7.64
C LYS A 14 -7.40 -6.80 -6.69
N VAL A 15 -7.54 -8.09 -7.01
CA VAL A 15 -8.21 -9.07 -6.14
C VAL A 15 -7.38 -9.29 -4.87
N MET A 16 -6.05 -9.43 -5.00
CA MET A 16 -5.15 -9.52 -3.84
C MET A 16 -5.21 -8.28 -2.96
N ASN A 17 -5.21 -7.09 -3.56
CA ASN A 17 -5.36 -5.84 -2.82
C ASN A 17 -6.66 -5.83 -1.99
N ARG A 18 -7.79 -6.21 -2.59
CA ARG A 18 -9.07 -6.34 -1.84
C ARG A 18 -9.02 -7.38 -0.74
N GLY A 19 -8.32 -8.49 -0.97
CA GLY A 19 -8.10 -9.54 0.02
C GLY A 19 -7.38 -9.02 1.26
N ILE A 20 -6.38 -8.15 1.08
CA ILE A 20 -5.64 -7.51 2.17
C ILE A 20 -6.59 -6.68 3.05
N TYR A 21 -7.49 -5.88 2.45
CA TYR A 21 -8.49 -5.11 3.21
C TYR A 21 -9.39 -6.03 4.05
N LEU A 22 -9.93 -7.09 3.45
CA LEU A 22 -10.81 -8.03 4.15
C LEU A 22 -10.08 -8.75 5.28
N GLN A 23 -8.83 -9.15 5.04
CA GLN A 23 -8.00 -9.80 6.05
C GLN A 23 -7.68 -8.88 7.23
N THR A 24 -7.39 -7.60 6.96
CA THR A 24 -7.15 -6.59 8.01
C THR A 24 -8.40 -6.40 8.87
N ILE A 25 -9.57 -6.23 8.25
CA ILE A 25 -10.85 -6.13 8.96
C ILE A 25 -11.13 -7.37 9.81
N GLY A 26 -10.86 -8.57 9.27
CA GLY A 26 -11.05 -9.83 10.00
C GLY A 26 -10.14 -9.96 11.22
N ILE A 27 -8.88 -9.57 11.11
CA ILE A 27 -7.93 -9.55 12.23
C ILE A 27 -8.41 -8.60 13.31
N GLU A 28 -8.86 -7.40 12.95
CA GLU A 28 -9.38 -6.42 13.90
C GLU A 28 -10.64 -6.88 14.60
N ALA A 29 -11.59 -7.43 13.83
CA ALA A 29 -12.81 -7.99 14.41
C ALA A 29 -12.48 -9.12 15.42
N THR A 30 -11.49 -9.94 15.12
CA THR A 30 -11.03 -11.02 16.02
C THR A 30 -10.37 -10.44 17.28
N ILE A 31 -9.55 -9.40 17.14
CA ILE A 31 -8.92 -8.71 18.27
C ILE A 31 -9.99 -8.07 19.16
N LEU A 32 -10.95 -7.33 18.57
CA LEU A 32 -12.06 -6.70 19.30
C LEU A 32 -12.95 -7.73 19.98
N TYR A 33 -13.26 -8.84 19.32
CA TYR A 33 -14.01 -9.95 19.90
C TYR A 33 -13.30 -10.55 21.11
N ARG A 34 -12.04 -10.92 20.97
CA ARG A 34 -11.22 -11.42 22.09
C ARG A 34 -11.13 -10.42 23.23
N PHE A 35 -10.98 -9.17 22.89
CA PHE A 35 -10.93 -8.05 23.81
C PHE A 35 -12.22 -7.94 24.66
N TYR A 36 -13.38 -8.01 24.01
CA TYR A 36 -14.67 -7.89 24.69
C TYR A 36 -15.02 -9.09 25.57
N PHE A 37 -14.68 -10.31 25.11
CA PHE A 37 -15.10 -11.54 25.79
C PHE A 37 -14.05 -12.18 26.71
N SER A 38 -12.81 -11.77 26.70
CA SER A 38 -11.71 -12.43 27.42
C SER A 38 -11.22 -11.69 28.66
N GLN A 39 -11.92 -10.67 29.13
CA GLN A 39 -11.49 -9.87 30.30
C GLN A 39 -12.34 -10.15 31.54
N PRO A 40 -11.91 -11.06 32.41
CA PRO A 40 -12.60 -11.35 33.69
C PRO A 40 -12.44 -10.21 34.71
N ASP A 41 -11.37 -9.41 34.60
CA ASP A 41 -10.96 -8.43 35.62
C ASP A 41 -11.31 -6.96 35.31
N GLY A 42 -12.05 -6.72 34.22
CA GLY A 42 -12.50 -5.38 33.84
C GLY A 42 -11.47 -4.56 33.03
N TRP A 43 -11.76 -3.26 32.88
CA TRP A 43 -11.00 -2.33 32.04
C TRP A 43 -9.66 -1.95 32.68
N SER A 44 -8.56 -2.32 32.04
CA SER A 44 -7.21 -1.87 32.43
C SER A 44 -6.75 -0.71 31.53
N LEU A 45 -5.80 0.10 32.03
CA LEU A 45 -5.18 1.18 31.24
C LEU A 45 -4.49 0.65 29.97
N ASP A 46 -3.88 -0.55 30.05
CA ASP A 46 -3.27 -1.20 28.89
C ASP A 46 -4.31 -1.54 27.82
N LEU A 47 -5.47 -1.96 28.23
CA LEU A 47 -6.60 -2.26 27.39
C LEU A 47 -7.14 -1.03 26.66
N LEU A 48 -7.32 0.08 27.37
CA LEU A 48 -7.71 1.36 26.77
C LEU A 48 -6.68 1.84 25.76
N PHE A 49 -5.40 1.71 26.07
CA PHE A 49 -4.33 2.06 25.16
C PHE A 49 -4.36 1.21 23.87
N GLN A 50 -4.57 -0.10 23.98
CA GLN A 50 -4.72 -0.98 22.82
C GLN A 50 -5.90 -0.56 21.94
N LEU A 51 -7.04 -0.25 22.54
CA LEU A 51 -8.22 0.27 21.82
C LEU A 51 -7.89 1.56 21.06
N LEU A 52 -7.23 2.51 21.73
CA LEU A 52 -6.83 3.76 21.09
C LEU A 52 -5.92 3.50 19.90
N VAL A 53 -4.91 2.62 20.05
CA VAL A 53 -4.01 2.25 18.94
C VAL A 53 -4.82 1.68 17.77
N ILE A 54 -5.73 0.74 18.01
CA ILE A 54 -6.55 0.15 16.96
C ILE A 54 -7.43 1.21 16.30
N VAL A 55 -8.21 1.95 17.08
CA VAL A 55 -9.19 2.93 16.57
C VAL A 55 -8.53 4.04 15.75
N PHE A 56 -7.33 4.47 16.11
CA PHE A 56 -6.64 5.54 15.37
C PHE A 56 -5.74 5.03 14.25
N MET A 57 -4.95 3.97 14.48
CA MET A 57 -3.99 3.50 13.47
C MET A 57 -4.66 2.82 12.28
N THR A 58 -5.72 2.06 12.53
CA THR A 58 -6.39 1.33 11.45
C THR A 58 -6.97 2.23 10.37
N PRO A 59 -7.77 3.26 10.68
CA PRO A 59 -8.29 4.17 9.65
C PRO A 59 -7.15 4.87 8.89
N LEU A 60 -6.06 5.24 9.57
CA LEU A 60 -4.90 5.87 8.92
C LEU A 60 -4.25 4.92 7.92
N ILE A 61 -4.02 3.66 8.29
CA ILE A 61 -3.48 2.65 7.41
C ILE A 61 -4.39 2.45 6.20
N PHE A 62 -5.71 2.31 6.42
CA PHE A 62 -6.68 2.14 5.33
C PHE A 62 -6.72 3.34 4.39
N VAL A 63 -6.75 4.56 4.90
CA VAL A 63 -6.76 5.78 4.09
C VAL A 63 -5.47 5.88 3.27
N CYS A 64 -4.31 5.60 3.87
CA CYS A 64 -3.04 5.65 3.17
C CYS A 64 -2.95 4.56 2.09
N LEU A 65 -3.34 3.34 2.40
CA LEU A 65 -3.37 2.24 1.44
C LEU A 65 -4.35 2.53 0.30
N TRP A 66 -5.55 3.00 0.61
CA TRP A 66 -6.55 3.37 -0.40
C TRP A 66 -6.05 4.48 -1.31
N ARG A 67 -5.46 5.54 -0.75
CA ARG A 67 -4.89 6.63 -1.54
C ARG A 67 -3.69 6.17 -2.36
N ALA A 68 -2.79 5.39 -1.78
CA ALA A 68 -1.66 4.84 -2.50
C ALA A 68 -2.10 3.95 -3.68
N SER A 69 -3.21 3.21 -3.54
CA SER A 69 -3.74 2.29 -4.56
C SER A 69 -4.62 2.95 -5.62
N ASN A 70 -5.28 4.08 -5.31
CA ASN A 70 -6.30 4.66 -6.20
C ASN A 70 -5.95 6.07 -6.67
N TRP A 71 -4.99 6.75 -6.04
CA TRP A 71 -4.54 8.04 -6.49
C TRP A 71 -3.64 7.92 -7.72
N ASP A 72 -3.66 8.93 -8.59
CA ASP A 72 -2.77 8.98 -9.74
C ASP A 72 -1.30 8.87 -9.28
N CYS A 73 -0.57 7.92 -9.85
CA CYS A 73 0.85 7.73 -9.55
C CYS A 73 1.78 8.73 -10.25
N GLY A 74 1.24 9.62 -11.07
CA GLY A 74 1.99 10.54 -11.93
C GLY A 74 2.18 9.97 -13.33
N ARG A 75 1.15 9.34 -13.89
CA ARG A 75 1.18 8.83 -15.27
C ARG A 75 1.22 10.00 -16.24
N LEU A 76 2.17 9.95 -17.17
CA LEU A 76 2.25 10.91 -18.26
C LEU A 76 1.22 10.60 -19.35
N PRO A 77 0.63 11.64 -19.98
CA PRO A 77 -0.25 11.44 -21.12
C PRO A 77 0.51 10.80 -22.27
N ARG A 78 -0.20 10.04 -23.10
CA ARG A 78 0.29 9.62 -24.40
C ARG A 78 0.07 10.80 -25.34
N GLU A 79 1.11 11.31 -25.91
CA GLU A 79 0.99 12.29 -26.97
C GLU A 79 1.00 11.56 -28.31
N ASP A 80 0.02 11.85 -29.15
CA ASP A 80 0.04 11.43 -30.55
C ASP A 80 1.17 12.22 -31.24
N ILE A 81 2.14 11.51 -31.80
CA ILE A 81 3.41 12.03 -32.32
C ILE A 81 3.23 12.89 -33.58
N ASP A 82 2.00 13.21 -33.96
CA ASP A 82 1.67 13.93 -35.21
C ASP A 82 1.92 15.46 -35.17
N ARG A 83 2.63 15.98 -34.16
CA ARG A 83 2.94 17.42 -34.09
C ARG A 83 4.43 17.68 -34.28
N GLU A 84 4.72 18.50 -35.28
CA GLU A 84 5.95 19.20 -35.60
C GLU A 84 6.73 19.68 -34.33
N LEU A 85 7.35 18.74 -33.61
CA LEU A 85 8.21 19.06 -32.46
C LEU A 85 9.69 18.93 -32.82
N ASP A 86 10.05 19.33 -34.05
CA ASP A 86 11.42 19.24 -34.60
C ASP A 86 12.41 20.22 -33.98
N THR A 87 12.05 21.00 -32.95
CA THR A 87 12.94 22.10 -32.49
C THR A 87 13.51 21.93 -31.07
N VAL A 88 13.16 20.89 -30.33
CA VAL A 88 13.72 20.66 -28.99
C VAL A 88 14.12 19.19 -28.87
N ASN A 89 15.30 18.97 -28.28
CA ASN A 89 15.90 17.65 -28.03
C ASN A 89 15.10 16.83 -27.00
N VAL A 90 13.80 16.62 -27.26
CA VAL A 90 12.84 15.98 -26.35
C VAL A 90 12.88 14.48 -26.59
N GLN A 91 13.30 13.73 -25.59
CA GLN A 91 13.27 12.28 -25.63
C GLN A 91 11.84 11.75 -25.45
N THR A 92 11.38 10.97 -26.41
CA THR A 92 10.09 10.29 -26.32
C THR A 92 10.28 8.82 -25.92
N CYS A 93 9.27 8.25 -25.26
CA CYS A 93 9.27 6.84 -24.92
C CYS A 93 8.93 5.98 -26.15
N HIS A 94 9.81 5.13 -26.59
CA HIS A 94 9.60 4.22 -27.74
C HIS A 94 8.40 3.25 -27.56
N LYS A 95 7.89 3.05 -26.32
CA LYS A 95 6.81 2.10 -26.04
C LYS A 95 5.43 2.74 -25.99
N CYS A 96 5.31 4.00 -25.56
CA CYS A 96 4.02 4.66 -25.36
C CYS A 96 3.96 6.09 -25.88
N GLY A 97 5.02 6.62 -26.51
CA GLY A 97 5.05 7.97 -27.08
C GLY A 97 5.13 9.12 -26.07
N ALA A 98 5.05 8.85 -24.77
CA ALA A 98 5.07 9.88 -23.75
C ALA A 98 6.39 10.67 -23.75
N LEU A 99 6.31 11.98 -23.55
CA LEU A 99 7.48 12.87 -23.45
C LEU A 99 8.24 12.58 -22.15
N ARG A 100 9.57 12.42 -22.26
CA ARG A 100 10.48 12.13 -21.16
C ARG A 100 11.40 13.32 -20.92
N ASN A 101 10.84 14.36 -20.30
CA ASN A 101 11.58 15.59 -20.00
C ASN A 101 12.45 15.48 -18.73
N ASP A 102 12.36 14.35 -18.01
CA ASP A 102 13.04 14.10 -16.74
C ASP A 102 13.70 12.72 -16.79
N PRO A 103 14.97 12.57 -16.36
CA PRO A 103 15.67 11.27 -16.31
C PRO A 103 14.99 10.26 -15.39
N PHE A 104 14.19 10.70 -14.42
CA PHE A 104 13.47 9.83 -13.49
C PHE A 104 12.10 9.37 -14.01
N VAL A 105 11.76 9.67 -15.26
CA VAL A 105 10.57 9.13 -15.94
C VAL A 105 10.88 7.74 -16.50
N HIS A 106 10.19 6.72 -16.00
CA HIS A 106 10.35 5.35 -16.45
C HIS A 106 9.05 4.75 -16.99
N HIS A 107 9.19 3.92 -18.04
CA HIS A 107 8.06 3.19 -18.60
C HIS A 107 7.78 1.92 -17.82
N CYS A 108 6.59 1.83 -17.23
CA CYS A 108 6.10 0.60 -16.64
C CYS A 108 5.39 -0.27 -17.67
N SER A 109 5.93 -1.45 -17.95
CA SER A 109 5.31 -2.40 -18.91
C SER A 109 4.02 -3.05 -18.36
N ARG A 110 3.82 -3.12 -17.04
CA ARG A 110 2.57 -3.61 -16.44
C ARG A 110 1.45 -2.59 -16.54
N CYS A 111 1.73 -1.33 -16.19
CA CYS A 111 0.78 -0.23 -16.32
C CYS A 111 0.63 0.27 -17.75
N ASP A 112 1.53 -0.11 -18.65
CA ASP A 112 1.60 0.33 -20.04
C ASP A 112 1.60 1.86 -20.17
N GLY A 113 2.57 2.51 -19.48
CA GLY A 113 2.69 3.97 -19.49
C GLY A 113 3.94 4.45 -18.76
N CYS A 114 4.36 5.69 -19.06
CA CYS A 114 5.43 6.38 -18.38
C CYS A 114 4.92 7.02 -17.10
N ILE A 115 5.72 6.92 -16.04
CA ILE A 115 5.40 7.41 -14.70
C ILE A 115 6.50 8.37 -14.26
N GLU A 116 6.13 9.55 -13.77
CA GLU A 116 7.05 10.53 -13.18
C GLU A 116 7.64 10.01 -11.87
N ASN A 117 8.97 10.15 -11.73
CA ASN A 117 9.71 9.69 -10.56
C ASN A 117 9.26 8.27 -10.14
N MET A 118 9.23 7.39 -11.11
CA MET A 118 8.83 6.01 -10.88
C MET A 118 9.83 5.31 -9.96
N ASP A 119 9.35 4.86 -8.81
CA ASP A 119 10.11 4.00 -7.91
C ASP A 119 9.98 2.53 -8.36
N HIS A 120 8.81 1.96 -8.26
CA HIS A 120 8.53 0.60 -8.70
C HIS A 120 7.07 0.39 -9.08
N HIS A 121 6.75 -0.76 -9.71
CA HIS A 121 5.40 -1.26 -9.82
C HIS A 121 5.06 -2.13 -8.60
N CYS A 122 4.14 -1.66 -7.77
CA CYS A 122 3.78 -2.34 -6.54
C CYS A 122 2.58 -3.26 -6.76
N THR A 123 2.78 -4.57 -6.61
CA THR A 123 1.72 -5.58 -6.75
C THR A 123 0.66 -5.45 -5.66
N PHE A 124 1.05 -5.03 -4.43
CA PHE A 124 0.11 -4.79 -3.33
C PHE A 124 -0.84 -3.62 -3.61
N LEU A 125 -0.36 -2.59 -4.30
CA LEU A 125 -1.19 -1.45 -4.69
C LEU A 125 -1.93 -1.67 -6.00
N ALA A 126 -1.54 -2.70 -6.78
CA ALA A 126 -1.98 -2.95 -8.15
C ALA A 126 -1.71 -1.75 -9.07
N GLN A 127 -0.67 -0.96 -8.79
CA GLN A 127 -0.22 0.17 -9.61
C GLN A 127 1.23 0.58 -9.28
N CYS A 128 1.77 1.50 -10.05
CA CYS A 128 3.09 2.06 -9.78
C CYS A 128 3.09 2.98 -8.56
N VAL A 129 4.20 2.99 -7.85
CA VAL A 129 4.58 4.05 -6.91
C VAL A 129 5.41 5.07 -7.69
N GLY A 130 4.95 6.30 -7.70
CA GLY A 130 5.56 7.42 -8.40
C GLY A 130 5.29 8.74 -7.70
N ARG A 131 5.63 9.86 -8.37
CA ARG A 131 5.67 11.20 -7.76
C ARG A 131 4.42 11.58 -6.97
N LYS A 132 3.23 11.25 -7.45
CA LYS A 132 1.98 11.76 -6.87
C LYS A 132 1.44 10.90 -5.72
N ASN A 133 1.76 9.58 -5.67
CA ASN A 133 1.28 8.67 -4.63
C ASN A 133 2.36 8.18 -3.65
N MET A 134 3.64 8.49 -3.89
CA MET A 134 4.78 8.09 -3.05
C MET A 134 4.56 8.42 -1.57
N LYS A 135 4.07 9.62 -1.25
CA LYS A 135 3.84 10.03 0.14
C LYS A 135 2.87 9.11 0.88
N TYR A 136 1.80 8.69 0.21
CA TYR A 136 0.80 7.80 0.81
C TYR A 136 1.34 6.38 0.99
N PHE A 137 2.16 5.93 0.04
CA PHE A 137 2.88 4.67 0.16
C PHE A 137 3.84 4.65 1.35
N LEU A 138 4.66 5.69 1.51
CA LEU A 138 5.59 5.81 2.65
C LEU A 138 4.83 5.90 3.98
N GLN A 139 3.77 6.69 4.07
CA GLN A 139 2.93 6.76 5.27
C GLN A 139 2.33 5.39 5.61
N PHE A 140 1.82 4.67 4.62
CA PHE A 140 1.33 3.30 4.80
C PHE A 140 2.42 2.39 5.37
N CYS A 141 3.62 2.40 4.80
CA CYS A 141 4.74 1.59 5.29
C CYS A 141 5.14 1.93 6.74
N ILE A 142 5.19 3.22 7.07
CA ILE A 142 5.51 3.69 8.43
C ILE A 142 4.45 3.21 9.43
N TYR A 143 3.16 3.41 9.14
CA TYR A 143 2.08 2.99 10.04
C TYR A 143 2.01 1.47 10.19
N MET A 144 2.23 0.72 9.11
CA MET A 144 2.34 -0.73 9.17
C MET A 144 3.52 -1.18 10.04
N PHE A 145 4.67 -0.54 9.91
CA PHE A 145 5.84 -0.83 10.75
C PHE A 145 5.53 -0.61 12.24
N VAL A 146 4.93 0.54 12.58
CA VAL A 146 4.59 0.88 13.97
C VAL A 146 3.63 -0.14 14.58
N ILE A 147 2.56 -0.50 13.85
CA ILE A 147 1.56 -1.45 14.39
C ILE A 147 2.11 -2.86 14.50
N LEU A 148 2.93 -3.30 13.54
CA LEU A 148 3.59 -4.62 13.58
C LEU A 148 4.61 -4.70 14.72
N PHE A 149 5.40 -3.65 14.91
CA PHE A 149 6.34 -3.57 16.03
C PHE A 149 5.60 -3.66 17.37
N TYR A 150 4.55 -2.87 17.54
CA TYR A 150 3.69 -2.91 18.72
C TYR A 150 3.10 -4.31 18.96
N ALA A 151 2.52 -4.93 17.92
CA ALA A 151 1.95 -6.26 18.01
C ALA A 151 2.98 -7.32 18.40
N THR A 152 4.20 -7.23 17.86
CA THR A 152 5.31 -8.12 18.19
C THR A 152 5.72 -7.97 19.66
N CYS A 153 5.84 -6.74 20.17
CA CYS A 153 6.14 -6.50 21.59
C CYS A 153 5.07 -7.10 22.51
N LYS A 154 3.78 -6.96 22.16
CA LYS A 154 2.66 -7.54 22.91
C LYS A 154 2.68 -9.07 22.90
N LEU A 155 3.00 -9.66 21.75
CA LEU A 155 3.11 -11.11 21.61
C LEU A 155 4.26 -11.66 22.47
N LEU A 156 5.43 -11.03 22.47
CA LEU A 156 6.56 -11.40 23.31
C LEU A 156 6.23 -11.28 24.79
N GLN A 157 5.56 -10.19 25.20
CA GLN A 157 5.08 -10.00 26.57
C GLN A 157 4.13 -11.11 26.99
N PHE A 158 3.20 -11.51 26.12
CA PHE A 158 2.26 -12.60 26.39
C PHE A 158 2.99 -13.93 26.61
N PHE A 159 3.94 -14.30 25.75
CA PHE A 159 4.72 -15.53 25.92
C PHE A 159 5.59 -15.50 27.15
N TYR A 160 6.19 -14.36 27.50
CA TYR A 160 6.98 -14.22 28.73
C TYR A 160 6.11 -14.46 29.97
N ILE A 161 4.94 -13.83 30.05
CA ILE A 161 4.02 -13.99 31.20
C ILE A 161 3.51 -15.43 31.30
N ASP A 162 3.16 -16.06 30.16
CA ASP A 162 2.68 -17.45 30.14
C ASP A 162 3.77 -18.44 30.64
N ASN A 163 5.01 -18.24 30.23
CA ASN A 163 6.12 -19.04 30.71
C ASN A 163 6.37 -18.88 32.22
N VAL A 164 6.30 -17.66 32.75
CA VAL A 164 6.46 -17.39 34.19
C VAL A 164 5.33 -18.00 35.01
N ARG A 165 4.10 -18.03 34.48
CA ARG A 165 2.95 -18.65 35.18
C ARG A 165 2.97 -20.18 35.20
N ARG A 166 3.73 -20.80 34.29
CA ARG A 166 3.85 -22.28 34.21
C ARG A 166 5.00 -22.84 35.09
N GLN A 167 5.85 -22.00 35.62
CA GLN A 167 6.92 -22.34 36.58
C GLN A 167 6.40 -22.25 38.01
#